data_e9a01204cc15bfb7f7d4f5245e53a3f4
#
_entry.id   e9a01204cc15bfb7f7d4f5245e53a3f4
#
_cell.length_a   1.000
_cell.length_b   1.000
_cell.length_c   1.000
_cell.angle_alpha   90.00
_cell.angle_beta   90.00
_cell.angle_gamma   90.00
#
_symmetry.space_group_name_H-M   'P 1'
#
loop_
_entity.id
_entity.type
_entity.pdbx_description
1 polymer ?
#
loop_
_entity_poly.entity_id
_entity_poly.type
_entity_poly.pdbx_seq_one_letter_code
_entity_poly.pdbx_strand_id
1 'polypeptide(L)'
;LDKTLTQANVSIDQALTNEAVNRAKEIANSEINKISVIAIKKPEAIAEIQELADKKLNKFKQSQEATIEEKQSAINELEQALKSAINHIHQSQNNESVSAALKESISLIDSMIEIQAHKKLEAKAYIDGYSDDKINDISSRATNEEKQIFVSKLKALINRTHKQIDEAETFVSVETIVRNFKVEADKLNSIVRKKAKASKEIELEADHVKQMINANLSASTRVKQNARTLINEIVSNALSQLNKVTTNKEVDEIVNETIEKLKSIQIREDKILSSQRSSTSMTEKSNQCYSSENNTIKSLPEAGNADKSLPLAGVTLISGLAIMSSRKKKKDKKVND
;
A
#
# COMPACT_ATOMS: atom_id res chain seq x y z
N LEU A 1 -52.47 36.72 -23.77
CA LEU A 1 -53.65 35.89 -23.87
C LEU A 1 -54.88 36.66 -23.39
N ASP A 2 -54.90 37.19 -22.16
CA ASP A 2 -56.04 37.88 -21.57
C ASP A 2 -56.48 39.08 -22.42
N LYS A 3 -55.52 39.87 -22.91
CA LYS A 3 -55.85 41.01 -23.78
C LYS A 3 -56.51 40.58 -25.11
N THR A 4 -55.99 39.49 -25.71
CA THR A 4 -56.53 38.93 -26.95
C THR A 4 -57.93 38.33 -26.72
N LEU A 5 -58.16 37.68 -25.59
CA LEU A 5 -59.41 37.09 -25.20
C LEU A 5 -60.47 38.19 -24.95
N THR A 6 -60.06 39.24 -24.22
CA THR A 6 -60.93 40.41 -24.01
C THR A 6 -61.34 41.07 -25.32
N GLN A 7 -60.38 41.28 -26.24
CA GLN A 7 -60.68 41.88 -27.56
C GLN A 7 -61.59 40.97 -28.41
N ALA A 8 -61.38 39.66 -28.35
CA ALA A 8 -62.20 38.68 -29.04
C ALA A 8 -63.68 38.73 -28.53
N ASN A 9 -63.88 38.75 -27.21
CA ASN A 9 -65.19 38.84 -26.60
C ASN A 9 -65.89 40.10 -27.00
N VAL A 10 -65.23 41.27 -26.93
CA VAL A 10 -65.76 42.53 -27.37
C VAL A 10 -66.22 42.50 -28.86
N SER A 11 -65.41 41.91 -29.72
CA SER A 11 -65.65 41.76 -31.15
C SER A 11 -66.87 40.84 -31.42
N ILE A 12 -67.05 39.82 -30.66
CA ILE A 12 -68.17 38.87 -30.72
C ILE A 12 -69.46 39.57 -30.21
N ASP A 13 -69.35 40.25 -29.08
CA ASP A 13 -70.50 40.95 -28.48
C ASP A 13 -71.04 42.11 -29.36
N GLN A 14 -70.15 42.73 -30.11
CA GLN A 14 -70.50 43.82 -31.05
C GLN A 14 -71.04 43.32 -32.42
N ALA A 15 -70.93 42.03 -32.70
CA ALA A 15 -71.33 41.44 -33.98
C ALA A 15 -72.87 41.35 -34.09
N LEU A 16 -73.40 42.02 -35.12
CA LEU A 16 -74.88 42.11 -35.33
C LEU A 16 -75.47 40.98 -36.18
N THR A 17 -74.64 40.14 -36.78
CA THR A 17 -75.02 38.98 -37.62
C THR A 17 -74.28 37.77 -37.30
N ASN A 18 -74.85 36.58 -37.54
CA ASN A 18 -74.14 35.29 -37.35
C ASN A 18 -72.87 35.18 -38.19
N GLU A 19 -72.83 35.78 -39.36
CA GLU A 19 -71.67 35.83 -40.22
C GLU A 19 -70.55 36.69 -39.61
N ALA A 20 -70.91 37.81 -39.00
CA ALA A 20 -69.95 38.66 -38.27
C ALA A 20 -69.40 37.97 -37.01
N VAL A 21 -70.22 37.22 -36.26
CA VAL A 21 -69.82 36.39 -35.13
C VAL A 21 -68.84 35.35 -35.59
N ASN A 22 -69.11 34.66 -36.71
CA ASN A 22 -68.17 33.63 -37.23
C ASN A 22 -66.83 34.23 -37.64
N ARG A 23 -66.79 35.40 -38.29
CA ARG A 23 -65.54 36.10 -38.62
C ARG A 23 -64.79 36.54 -37.39
N ALA A 24 -65.43 37.07 -36.37
CA ALA A 24 -64.79 37.44 -35.12
C ALA A 24 -64.16 36.26 -34.43
N LYS A 25 -64.83 35.11 -34.41
CA LYS A 25 -64.31 33.83 -33.91
C LYS A 25 -63.08 33.34 -34.68
N GLU A 26 -63.12 33.40 -36.01
CA GLU A 26 -61.97 32.99 -36.85
C GLU A 26 -60.76 33.89 -36.64
N ILE A 27 -60.97 35.22 -36.55
CA ILE A 27 -59.89 36.17 -36.23
C ILE A 27 -59.31 35.88 -34.84
N ALA A 28 -60.19 35.71 -33.83
CA ALA A 28 -59.78 35.42 -32.47
C ALA A 28 -58.96 34.14 -32.39
N ASN A 29 -59.45 33.09 -33.06
CA ASN A 29 -58.62 31.79 -33.10
C ASN A 29 -57.28 31.97 -33.80
N SER A 30 -57.21 32.74 -34.89
CA SER A 30 -55.99 33.06 -35.58
C SER A 30 -55.03 33.85 -34.68
N GLU A 31 -55.49 34.83 -33.95
CA GLU A 31 -54.68 35.63 -33.04
C GLU A 31 -54.24 34.85 -31.81
N ILE A 32 -55.10 34.00 -31.24
CA ILE A 32 -54.74 33.11 -30.13
C ILE A 32 -53.66 32.10 -30.58
N ASN A 33 -53.82 31.55 -31.78
CA ASN A 33 -52.85 30.60 -32.32
C ASN A 33 -51.43 31.20 -32.63
N LYS A 34 -51.43 32.56 -32.81
CA LYS A 34 -50.13 33.27 -32.95
C LYS A 34 -49.41 33.55 -31.62
N ILE A 35 -50.14 33.40 -30.50
CA ILE A 35 -49.55 33.60 -29.17
C ILE A 35 -48.61 32.45 -28.87
N SER A 36 -47.33 32.63 -29.11
CA SER A 36 -46.33 31.69 -28.65
C SER A 36 -46.10 31.85 -27.14
N VAL A 37 -46.08 30.77 -26.43
CA VAL A 37 -45.67 30.77 -25.01
C VAL A 37 -44.15 31.03 -24.97
N ILE A 38 -43.80 32.29 -24.71
CA ILE A 38 -42.37 32.64 -24.56
C ILE A 38 -41.93 32.20 -23.17
N ALA A 39 -40.96 31.32 -23.13
CA ALA A 39 -40.33 30.88 -21.87
C ALA A 39 -39.39 31.99 -21.36
N ILE A 40 -39.96 32.98 -20.65
CA ILE A 40 -39.22 34.15 -20.11
C ILE A 40 -38.18 33.76 -19.03
N LYS A 41 -38.33 32.59 -18.41
CA LYS A 41 -37.42 32.09 -17.40
C LYS A 41 -36.08 31.53 -17.95
N LYS A 42 -35.92 31.38 -19.28
CA LYS A 42 -34.69 30.83 -19.87
C LYS A 42 -33.43 31.64 -19.50
N PRO A 43 -33.39 32.96 -19.64
CA PRO A 43 -32.20 33.74 -19.27
C PRO A 43 -31.82 33.59 -17.80
N GLU A 44 -32.82 33.60 -16.91
CA GLU A 44 -32.59 33.43 -15.46
C GLU A 44 -32.02 32.02 -15.16
N ALA A 45 -32.62 30.99 -15.74
CA ALA A 45 -32.15 29.60 -15.55
C ALA A 45 -30.73 29.39 -16.11
N ILE A 46 -30.39 30.00 -17.25
CA ILE A 46 -29.03 29.93 -17.80
C ILE A 46 -28.07 30.68 -16.89
N ALA A 47 -28.39 31.82 -16.36
CA ALA A 47 -27.53 32.56 -15.43
C ALA A 47 -27.29 31.76 -14.14
N GLU A 48 -28.31 31.12 -13.57
CA GLU A 48 -28.21 30.30 -12.36
C GLU A 48 -27.29 29.10 -12.56
N ILE A 49 -27.44 28.36 -13.68
CA ILE A 49 -26.61 27.21 -13.95
C ILE A 49 -25.15 27.58 -14.27
N GLN A 50 -24.94 28.75 -14.90
CA GLN A 50 -23.58 29.28 -15.13
C GLN A 50 -22.91 29.66 -13.82
N GLU A 51 -23.62 30.36 -12.92
CA GLU A 51 -23.08 30.71 -11.60
C GLU A 51 -22.70 29.46 -10.78
N LEU A 52 -23.52 28.41 -10.82
CA LEU A 52 -23.21 27.13 -10.18
C LEU A 52 -21.96 26.48 -10.78
N ALA A 53 -21.87 26.45 -12.11
CA ALA A 53 -20.68 25.91 -12.80
C ALA A 53 -19.43 26.72 -12.50
N ASP A 54 -19.49 28.04 -12.44
CA ASP A 54 -18.36 28.90 -12.09
C ASP A 54 -17.88 28.65 -10.66
N LYS A 55 -18.78 28.48 -9.71
CA LYS A 55 -18.43 28.08 -8.34
C LYS A 55 -17.72 26.75 -8.29
N LYS A 56 -18.19 25.77 -9.06
CA LYS A 56 -17.59 24.44 -9.17
C LYS A 56 -16.20 24.49 -9.83
N LEU A 57 -16.08 25.23 -10.93
CA LEU A 57 -14.84 25.47 -11.65
C LEU A 57 -13.73 26.07 -10.73
N ASN A 58 -14.12 27.06 -9.91
CA ASN A 58 -13.19 27.66 -8.97
C ASN A 58 -12.71 26.66 -7.91
N LYS A 59 -13.58 25.78 -7.39
CA LYS A 59 -13.19 24.70 -6.50
C LYS A 59 -12.21 23.74 -7.17
N PHE A 60 -12.46 23.34 -8.43
CA PHE A 60 -11.57 22.46 -9.18
C PHE A 60 -10.18 23.08 -9.38
N LYS A 61 -10.13 24.35 -9.77
CA LYS A 61 -8.84 25.07 -9.94
C LYS A 61 -8.02 25.18 -8.65
N GLN A 62 -8.70 25.33 -7.51
CA GLN A 62 -8.06 25.51 -6.19
C GLN A 62 -7.68 24.21 -5.50
N SER A 63 -8.08 23.03 -6.01
CA SER A 63 -7.73 21.75 -5.41
C SER A 63 -6.21 21.58 -5.31
N GLN A 64 -5.70 21.30 -4.10
CA GLN A 64 -4.28 21.01 -3.84
C GLN A 64 -3.97 19.52 -4.02
N GLU A 65 -4.98 18.68 -3.93
CA GLU A 65 -4.84 17.22 -3.94
C GLU A 65 -4.74 16.66 -5.36
N ALA A 66 -5.34 17.33 -6.34
CA ALA A 66 -5.37 16.90 -7.73
C ALA A 66 -4.18 17.43 -8.53
N THR A 67 -3.71 16.62 -9.48
CA THR A 67 -2.75 17.06 -10.49
C THR A 67 -3.42 17.95 -11.56
N ILE A 68 -2.62 18.60 -12.37
CA ILE A 68 -3.09 19.46 -13.47
C ILE A 68 -3.97 18.65 -14.44
N GLU A 69 -3.57 17.40 -14.75
CA GLU A 69 -4.30 16.53 -15.66
C GLU A 69 -5.66 16.12 -15.09
N GLU A 70 -5.75 15.80 -13.81
CA GLU A 70 -7.01 15.47 -13.13
C GLU A 70 -7.94 16.68 -13.08
N LYS A 71 -7.39 17.87 -12.78
CA LYS A 71 -8.15 19.14 -12.82
C LYS A 71 -8.70 19.41 -14.22
N GLN A 72 -7.88 19.24 -15.25
CA GLN A 72 -8.32 19.48 -16.62
C GLN A 72 -9.40 18.49 -17.06
N SER A 73 -9.30 17.23 -16.66
CA SER A 73 -10.38 16.25 -16.92
C SER A 73 -11.71 16.68 -16.30
N ALA A 74 -11.68 17.05 -15.02
CA ALA A 74 -12.88 17.50 -14.31
C ALA A 74 -13.47 18.80 -14.89
N ILE A 75 -12.63 19.74 -15.32
CA ILE A 75 -13.05 20.96 -15.99
C ILE A 75 -13.73 20.65 -17.33
N ASN A 76 -13.15 19.77 -18.14
CA ASN A 76 -13.73 19.36 -19.40
C ASN A 76 -15.11 18.69 -19.23
N GLU A 77 -15.25 17.85 -18.21
CA GLU A 77 -16.53 17.20 -17.88
C GLU A 77 -17.58 18.24 -17.45
N LEU A 78 -17.20 19.21 -16.61
CA LEU A 78 -18.07 20.30 -16.17
C LEU A 78 -18.52 21.18 -17.36
N GLU A 79 -17.62 21.53 -18.26
CA GLU A 79 -17.92 22.30 -19.47
C GLU A 79 -18.92 21.57 -20.39
N GLN A 80 -18.75 20.26 -20.55
CA GLN A 80 -19.70 19.43 -21.31
C GLN A 80 -21.08 19.37 -20.66
N ALA A 81 -21.13 19.21 -19.34
CA ALA A 81 -22.38 19.21 -18.59
C ALA A 81 -23.07 20.55 -18.67
N LEU A 82 -22.35 21.67 -18.51
CA LEU A 82 -22.88 23.03 -18.66
C LEU A 82 -23.47 23.27 -20.05
N LYS A 83 -22.72 22.88 -21.10
CA LYS A 83 -23.19 22.98 -22.49
C LYS A 83 -24.45 22.17 -22.73
N SER A 84 -24.54 20.96 -22.18
CA SER A 84 -25.73 20.12 -22.30
C SER A 84 -26.91 20.75 -21.53
N ALA A 85 -26.69 21.27 -20.35
CA ALA A 85 -27.69 21.97 -19.53
C ALA A 85 -28.25 23.18 -20.25
N ILE A 86 -27.41 24.05 -20.79
CA ILE A 86 -27.82 25.23 -21.54
C ILE A 86 -28.66 24.83 -22.78
N ASN A 87 -28.23 23.80 -23.53
CA ASN A 87 -28.98 23.29 -24.67
C ASN A 87 -30.36 22.75 -24.25
N HIS A 88 -30.47 22.04 -23.15
CA HIS A 88 -31.72 21.51 -22.63
C HIS A 88 -32.66 22.64 -22.23
N ILE A 89 -32.17 23.70 -21.56
CA ILE A 89 -32.94 24.91 -21.25
C ILE A 89 -33.37 25.61 -22.53
N HIS A 90 -32.52 25.74 -23.55
CA HIS A 90 -32.90 26.35 -24.83
C HIS A 90 -34.01 25.60 -25.57
N GLN A 91 -34.02 24.27 -25.51
CA GLN A 91 -35.02 23.42 -26.14
C GLN A 91 -36.36 23.40 -25.41
N SER A 92 -36.42 23.85 -24.17
CA SER A 92 -37.65 23.93 -23.37
C SER A 92 -38.65 24.90 -23.99
N GLN A 93 -39.91 24.51 -24.06
CA GLN A 93 -40.94 25.29 -24.77
C GLN A 93 -41.72 26.23 -23.86
N ASN A 94 -41.79 25.97 -22.57
CA ASN A 94 -42.54 26.75 -21.60
C ASN A 94 -41.77 26.88 -20.27
N ASN A 95 -42.26 27.74 -19.37
CA ASN A 95 -41.59 28.00 -18.09
C ASN A 95 -41.51 26.77 -17.16
N GLU A 96 -42.46 25.85 -17.26
CA GLU A 96 -42.45 24.60 -16.47
C GLU A 96 -41.34 23.66 -16.92
N SER A 97 -41.22 23.46 -18.24
CA SER A 97 -40.14 22.67 -18.81
C SER A 97 -38.75 23.29 -18.59
N VAL A 98 -38.65 24.64 -18.58
CA VAL A 98 -37.43 25.35 -18.18
C VAL A 98 -37.04 25.02 -16.72
N SER A 99 -38.05 25.08 -15.82
CA SER A 99 -37.80 24.78 -14.39
C SER A 99 -37.42 23.34 -14.16
N ALA A 100 -37.98 22.39 -14.91
CA ALA A 100 -37.58 20.97 -14.86
C ALA A 100 -36.14 20.76 -15.37
N ALA A 101 -35.81 21.33 -16.53
CA ALA A 101 -34.46 21.25 -17.13
C ALA A 101 -33.41 21.88 -16.21
N LEU A 102 -33.71 23.02 -15.58
CA LEU A 102 -32.83 23.65 -14.60
C LEU A 102 -32.57 22.73 -13.39
N LYS A 103 -33.63 22.17 -12.80
CA LYS A 103 -33.52 21.28 -11.65
C LYS A 103 -32.66 20.02 -11.95
N GLU A 104 -32.87 19.41 -13.10
CA GLU A 104 -32.06 18.27 -13.57
C GLU A 104 -30.61 18.68 -13.78
N SER A 105 -30.37 19.84 -14.40
CA SER A 105 -29.02 20.35 -14.63
C SER A 105 -28.26 20.69 -13.35
N ILE A 106 -28.95 21.32 -12.38
CA ILE A 106 -28.37 21.56 -11.04
C ILE A 106 -28.01 20.25 -10.40
N SER A 107 -28.90 19.26 -10.40
CA SER A 107 -28.64 17.94 -9.82
C SER A 107 -27.44 17.25 -10.47
N LEU A 108 -27.32 17.36 -11.80
CA LEU A 108 -26.17 16.80 -12.54
C LEU A 108 -24.86 17.48 -12.15
N ILE A 109 -24.81 18.83 -12.17
CA ILE A 109 -23.58 19.56 -11.80
C ILE A 109 -23.25 19.40 -10.33
N ASP A 110 -24.20 19.35 -9.43
CA ASP A 110 -23.96 19.09 -8.01
C ASP A 110 -23.44 17.68 -7.77
N SER A 111 -23.92 16.69 -8.53
CA SER A 111 -23.42 15.30 -8.45
C SER A 111 -21.99 15.14 -8.95
N MET A 112 -21.46 16.09 -9.71
CA MET A 112 -20.03 16.19 -10.03
C MET A 112 -19.28 16.59 -8.75
N ILE A 113 -19.15 15.67 -7.83
CA ILE A 113 -18.62 15.89 -6.51
C ILE A 113 -17.15 16.30 -6.61
N GLU A 114 -16.24 16.11 -6.08
CA GLU A 114 -14.88 16.57 -6.06
C GLU A 114 -14.07 15.95 -7.19
N ILE A 115 -12.97 16.60 -7.57
CA ILE A 115 -11.98 15.99 -8.46
C ILE A 115 -11.53 14.68 -7.81
N GLN A 116 -11.61 13.59 -8.56
CA GLN A 116 -11.05 12.33 -8.12
C GLN A 116 -9.51 12.39 -8.21
N ALA A 117 -8.89 12.90 -7.16
CA ALA A 117 -7.44 13.03 -7.04
C ALA A 117 -6.82 11.67 -6.67
N HIS A 118 -6.82 10.72 -7.61
CA HIS A 118 -6.32 9.36 -7.37
C HIS A 118 -4.80 9.24 -7.48
N LYS A 119 -4.18 9.99 -8.37
CA LYS A 119 -2.76 9.81 -8.73
C LYS A 119 -1.79 9.95 -7.55
N LYS A 120 -1.98 10.99 -6.75
CA LYS A 120 -1.14 11.22 -5.56
C LYS A 120 -1.40 10.16 -4.47
N LEU A 121 -2.67 9.77 -4.28
CA LEU A 121 -3.05 8.74 -3.31
C LEU A 121 -2.49 7.37 -3.69
N GLU A 122 -2.63 6.98 -4.96
CA GLU A 122 -2.08 5.73 -5.48
C GLU A 122 -0.55 5.69 -5.35
N ALA A 123 0.12 6.80 -5.65
CA ALA A 123 1.57 6.91 -5.52
C ALA A 123 2.04 6.74 -4.07
N LYS A 124 1.35 7.36 -3.10
CA LYS A 124 1.65 7.19 -1.67
C LYS A 124 1.40 5.75 -1.20
N ALA A 125 0.25 5.17 -1.55
CA ALA A 125 -0.07 3.79 -1.22
C ALA A 125 0.95 2.80 -1.81
N TYR A 126 1.42 3.05 -3.04
CA TYR A 126 2.48 2.27 -3.66
C TYR A 126 3.80 2.35 -2.88
N ILE A 127 4.20 3.56 -2.45
CA ILE A 127 5.41 3.78 -1.64
C ILE A 127 5.34 3.05 -0.32
N ASP A 128 4.19 3.11 0.36
CA ASP A 128 3.98 2.44 1.64
C ASP A 128 4.07 0.91 1.46
N GLY A 129 3.37 0.34 0.49
CA GLY A 129 3.44 -1.09 0.18
C GLY A 129 4.84 -1.56 -0.22
N TYR A 130 5.54 -0.81 -1.07
CA TYR A 130 6.93 -1.11 -1.43
C TYR A 130 7.86 -1.08 -0.22
N SER A 131 7.61 -0.17 0.72
CA SER A 131 8.40 -0.04 1.96
C SER A 131 8.19 -1.21 2.89
N ASP A 132 6.94 -1.68 3.04
CA ASP A 132 6.61 -2.85 3.83
C ASP A 132 7.27 -4.11 3.27
N ASP A 133 7.25 -4.29 1.95
CA ASP A 133 7.95 -5.39 1.27
C ASP A 133 9.45 -5.35 1.55
N LYS A 134 10.08 -4.16 1.53
CA LYS A 134 11.50 -3.99 1.85
C LYS A 134 11.82 -4.34 3.30
N ILE A 135 10.97 -3.97 4.25
CA ILE A 135 11.14 -4.33 5.67
C ILE A 135 11.02 -5.84 5.85
N ASN A 136 10.08 -6.48 5.17
CA ASN A 136 9.88 -7.93 5.21
C ASN A 136 11.08 -8.67 4.61
N ASP A 137 11.61 -8.22 3.48
CA ASP A 137 12.77 -8.82 2.82
C ASP A 137 14.02 -8.84 3.70
N ILE A 138 14.29 -7.79 4.47
CA ILE A 138 15.46 -7.75 5.37
C ILE A 138 15.25 -8.52 6.66
N SER A 139 14.03 -8.94 7.00
CA SER A 139 13.69 -9.45 8.34
C SER A 139 14.49 -10.68 8.76
N SER A 140 14.85 -11.55 7.83
CA SER A 140 15.66 -12.76 8.10
C SER A 140 17.18 -12.50 7.98
N ARG A 141 17.60 -11.51 7.21
CA ARG A 141 18.99 -11.23 6.86
C ARG A 141 19.67 -10.20 7.77
N ALA A 142 18.88 -9.30 8.35
CA ALA A 142 19.38 -8.22 9.18
C ALA A 142 19.45 -8.60 10.66
N THR A 143 20.40 -8.00 11.36
CA THR A 143 20.37 -7.94 12.82
C THR A 143 19.36 -6.89 13.29
N ASN A 144 18.99 -6.90 14.58
CA ASN A 144 18.06 -5.93 15.14
C ASN A 144 18.57 -4.50 15.00
N GLU A 145 19.87 -4.30 15.18
CA GLU A 145 20.53 -2.99 15.05
C GLU A 145 20.48 -2.50 13.59
N GLU A 146 20.79 -3.37 12.63
CA GLU A 146 20.69 -3.04 11.20
C GLU A 146 19.24 -2.73 10.80
N LYS A 147 18.28 -3.52 11.30
CA LYS A 147 16.86 -3.31 11.07
C LYS A 147 16.38 -1.97 11.61
N GLN A 148 16.79 -1.57 12.82
CA GLN A 148 16.43 -0.28 13.39
C GLN A 148 16.95 0.87 12.53
N ILE A 149 18.22 0.81 12.09
CA ILE A 149 18.84 1.82 11.22
C ILE A 149 18.11 1.87 9.86
N PHE A 150 17.84 0.71 9.26
CA PHE A 150 17.16 0.60 7.99
C PHE A 150 15.76 1.22 8.05
N VAL A 151 14.95 0.79 9.03
CA VAL A 151 13.56 1.28 9.20
C VAL A 151 13.54 2.78 9.48
N SER A 152 14.46 3.29 10.30
CA SER A 152 14.55 4.74 10.58
C SER A 152 14.84 5.55 9.33
N LYS A 153 15.81 5.11 8.51
CA LYS A 153 16.15 5.78 7.25
C LYS A 153 15.04 5.66 6.22
N LEU A 154 14.39 4.50 6.11
CA LEU A 154 13.28 4.28 5.21
C LEU A 154 12.07 5.16 5.58
N LYS A 155 11.73 5.27 6.86
CA LYS A 155 10.67 6.18 7.33
C LYS A 155 10.95 7.64 7.01
N ALA A 156 12.19 8.09 7.20
CA ALA A 156 12.58 9.46 6.82
C ALA A 156 12.44 9.68 5.29
N LEU A 157 12.80 8.68 4.49
CA LEU A 157 12.64 8.72 3.03
C LEU A 157 11.16 8.77 2.63
N ILE A 158 10.30 7.93 3.22
CA ILE A 158 8.84 7.93 3.00
C ILE A 158 8.26 9.31 3.27
N ASN A 159 8.52 9.87 4.47
CA ASN A 159 7.97 11.17 4.86
C ASN A 159 8.38 12.29 3.90
N ARG A 160 9.65 12.31 3.48
CA ARG A 160 10.13 13.26 2.48
C ARG A 160 9.44 13.07 1.13
N THR A 161 9.29 11.84 0.70
CA THR A 161 8.69 11.52 -0.59
C THR A 161 7.19 11.81 -0.62
N HIS A 162 6.46 11.52 0.46
CA HIS A 162 5.04 11.88 0.58
C HIS A 162 4.85 13.41 0.44
N LYS A 163 5.71 14.19 1.10
CA LYS A 163 5.68 15.64 0.96
C LYS A 163 5.95 16.10 -0.48
N GLN A 164 6.93 15.49 -1.16
CA GLN A 164 7.21 15.78 -2.57
C GLN A 164 6.03 15.43 -3.48
N ILE A 165 5.31 14.32 -3.20
CA ILE A 165 4.09 13.95 -3.93
C ILE A 165 2.98 14.97 -3.70
N ASP A 166 2.80 15.46 -2.46
CA ASP A 166 1.81 16.50 -2.17
C ASP A 166 2.08 17.78 -2.95
N GLU A 167 3.34 18.16 -3.10
CA GLU A 167 3.81 19.34 -3.83
C GLU A 167 3.84 19.14 -5.37
N ALA A 168 3.75 17.89 -5.85
CA ALA A 168 3.79 17.59 -7.28
C ALA A 168 2.53 18.09 -8.00
N GLU A 169 2.71 18.72 -9.17
CA GLU A 169 1.61 19.31 -9.92
C GLU A 169 1.13 18.41 -11.09
N THR A 170 2.00 17.55 -11.63
CA THR A 170 1.72 16.75 -12.84
C THR A 170 1.89 15.26 -12.60
N PHE A 171 1.26 14.44 -13.44
CA PHE A 171 1.46 12.97 -13.44
C PHE A 171 2.93 12.60 -13.60
N VAL A 172 3.64 13.25 -14.52
CA VAL A 172 5.06 12.96 -14.78
C VAL A 172 5.92 13.27 -13.57
N SER A 173 5.64 14.35 -12.83
CA SER A 173 6.37 14.68 -11.61
C SER A 173 6.13 13.64 -10.51
N VAL A 174 4.88 13.19 -10.30
CA VAL A 174 4.54 12.12 -9.36
C VAL A 174 5.28 10.82 -9.69
N GLU A 175 5.25 10.39 -10.96
CA GLU A 175 5.94 9.17 -11.41
C GLU A 175 7.46 9.24 -11.24
N THR A 176 8.04 10.41 -11.50
CA THR A 176 9.47 10.64 -11.29
C THR A 176 9.86 10.53 -9.83
N ILE A 177 9.05 11.10 -8.92
CA ILE A 177 9.25 11.01 -7.48
C ILE A 177 9.20 9.54 -7.03
N VAL A 178 8.20 8.78 -7.48
CA VAL A 178 8.07 7.34 -7.15
C VAL A 178 9.29 6.55 -7.63
N ARG A 179 9.76 6.81 -8.86
CA ARG A 179 10.96 6.15 -9.40
C ARG A 179 12.21 6.45 -8.58
N ASN A 180 12.41 7.73 -8.21
CA ASN A 180 13.54 8.16 -7.40
C ASN A 180 13.49 7.52 -6.00
N PHE A 181 12.29 7.45 -5.39
CA PHE A 181 12.10 6.76 -4.13
C PHE A 181 12.58 5.31 -4.19
N LYS A 182 12.19 4.55 -5.22
CA LYS A 182 12.62 3.15 -5.38
C LYS A 182 14.14 3.03 -5.40
N VAL A 183 14.80 3.85 -6.20
CA VAL A 183 16.27 3.86 -6.31
C VAL A 183 16.93 4.16 -4.96
N GLU A 184 16.40 5.12 -4.21
CA GLU A 184 16.94 5.48 -2.88
C GLU A 184 16.66 4.39 -1.84
N ALA A 185 15.46 3.83 -1.83
CA ALA A 185 15.09 2.72 -0.95
C ALA A 185 15.94 1.47 -1.21
N ASP A 186 16.24 1.16 -2.47
CA ASP A 186 17.10 0.03 -2.84
C ASP A 186 18.55 0.20 -2.34
N LYS A 187 19.06 1.42 -2.33
CA LYS A 187 20.39 1.72 -1.77
C LYS A 187 20.50 1.41 -0.26
N LEU A 188 19.38 1.46 0.47
CA LEU A 188 19.35 1.13 1.89
C LEU A 188 19.70 -0.34 2.16
N ASN A 189 19.55 -1.24 1.19
CA ASN A 189 19.98 -2.65 1.32
C ASN A 189 21.47 -2.77 1.72
N SER A 190 22.28 -1.79 1.40
CA SER A 190 23.71 -1.77 1.79
C SER A 190 23.93 -1.70 3.31
N ILE A 191 22.90 -1.37 4.09
CA ILE A 191 22.95 -1.34 5.55
C ILE A 191 22.99 -2.78 6.09
N VAL A 192 22.26 -3.69 5.45
CA VAL A 192 22.08 -5.09 5.88
C VAL A 192 23.23 -5.94 5.34
N ARG A 193 24.31 -6.07 6.10
CA ARG A 193 25.52 -6.78 5.66
C ARG A 193 26.25 -7.54 6.77
N LYS A 194 25.83 -7.41 8.04
CA LYS A 194 26.58 -7.98 9.18
C LYS A 194 26.71 -9.49 9.07
N LYS A 195 25.60 -10.21 8.90
CA LYS A 195 25.62 -11.67 8.76
C LYS A 195 26.35 -12.13 7.50
N ALA A 196 26.17 -11.44 6.37
CA ALA A 196 26.87 -11.78 5.12
C ALA A 196 28.38 -11.58 5.23
N LYS A 197 28.84 -10.53 5.92
CA LYS A 197 30.25 -10.33 6.21
C LYS A 197 30.81 -11.42 7.11
N ALA A 198 30.06 -11.76 8.17
CA ALA A 198 30.41 -12.83 9.09
C ALA A 198 30.56 -14.18 8.37
N SER A 199 29.60 -14.54 7.51
CA SER A 199 29.69 -15.76 6.70
C SER A 199 30.94 -15.79 5.84
N LYS A 200 31.23 -14.69 5.15
CA LYS A 200 32.42 -14.57 4.29
C LYS A 200 33.74 -14.67 5.08
N GLU A 201 33.77 -14.08 6.27
CA GLU A 201 34.95 -14.13 7.16
C GLU A 201 35.23 -15.56 7.62
N ILE A 202 34.19 -16.30 8.03
CA ILE A 202 34.29 -17.70 8.40
C ILE A 202 34.77 -18.57 7.23
N GLU A 203 34.21 -18.36 6.03
CA GLU A 203 34.57 -19.08 4.82
C GLU A 203 36.03 -18.84 4.43
N LEU A 204 36.52 -17.59 4.51
CA LEU A 204 37.91 -17.24 4.22
C LEU A 204 38.88 -17.90 5.18
N GLU A 205 38.55 -17.90 6.48
CA GLU A 205 39.41 -18.59 7.47
C GLU A 205 39.40 -20.11 7.26
N ALA A 206 38.24 -20.70 6.96
CA ALA A 206 38.14 -22.11 6.65
C ALA A 206 38.99 -22.50 5.42
N ASP A 207 39.00 -21.69 4.39
CA ASP A 207 39.79 -21.92 3.18
C ASP A 207 41.31 -21.76 3.49
N HIS A 208 41.69 -20.80 4.32
CA HIS A 208 43.05 -20.65 4.80
C HIS A 208 43.51 -21.91 5.54
N VAL A 209 42.70 -22.40 6.49
CA VAL A 209 43.03 -23.63 7.25
C VAL A 209 43.10 -24.85 6.32
N LYS A 210 42.22 -25.01 5.34
CA LYS A 210 42.30 -26.07 4.33
C LYS A 210 43.60 -26.02 3.51
N GLN A 211 44.05 -24.82 3.13
CA GLN A 211 45.30 -24.62 2.42
C GLN A 211 46.49 -25.06 3.28
N MET A 212 46.53 -24.67 4.56
CA MET A 212 47.60 -25.11 5.50
C MET A 212 47.62 -26.63 5.66
N ILE A 213 46.46 -27.28 5.80
CA ILE A 213 46.34 -28.73 5.88
C ILE A 213 46.87 -29.41 4.60
N ASN A 214 46.54 -28.86 3.44
CA ASN A 214 47.01 -29.39 2.16
C ASN A 214 48.51 -29.29 1.99
N ALA A 215 49.13 -28.21 2.45
CA ALA A 215 50.58 -27.97 2.40
C ALA A 215 51.38 -28.86 3.37
N ASN A 216 50.75 -29.50 4.35
CA ASN A 216 51.40 -30.39 5.27
C ASN A 216 51.81 -31.70 4.56
N LEU A 217 53.13 -31.88 4.30
CA LEU A 217 53.67 -33.00 3.56
C LEU A 217 53.73 -34.30 4.38
N SER A 218 53.71 -34.22 5.71
CA SER A 218 53.77 -35.38 6.60
C SER A 218 52.43 -36.05 6.88
N ALA A 219 51.31 -35.42 6.48
CA ALA A 219 49.99 -35.96 6.71
C ALA A 219 49.53 -36.86 5.55
N SER A 220 48.96 -38.02 5.89
CA SER A 220 48.35 -38.91 4.91
C SER A 220 47.09 -38.29 4.26
N THR A 221 46.73 -38.74 3.05
CA THR A 221 45.56 -38.30 2.31
C THR A 221 44.27 -38.48 3.13
N ARG A 222 44.17 -39.60 3.87
CA ARG A 222 42.99 -39.88 4.73
C ARG A 222 42.84 -38.85 5.85
N VAL A 223 43.96 -38.52 6.52
CA VAL A 223 43.94 -37.52 7.61
C VAL A 223 43.60 -36.15 7.08
N LYS A 224 44.12 -35.73 5.92
CA LYS A 224 43.76 -34.49 5.26
C LYS A 224 42.26 -34.44 4.92
N GLN A 225 41.70 -35.55 4.42
CA GLN A 225 40.28 -35.64 4.08
C GLN A 225 39.39 -35.53 5.33
N ASN A 226 39.72 -36.21 6.40
CA ASN A 226 38.98 -36.11 7.66
C ASN A 226 39.03 -34.69 8.24
N ALA A 227 40.17 -34.02 8.16
CA ALA A 227 40.29 -32.63 8.60
C ALA A 227 39.42 -31.68 7.76
N ARG A 228 39.34 -31.86 6.43
CA ARG A 228 38.44 -31.09 5.55
C ARG A 228 36.98 -31.33 5.89
N THR A 229 36.59 -32.57 6.19
CA THR A 229 35.22 -32.89 6.63
C THR A 229 34.88 -32.17 7.93
N LEU A 230 35.78 -32.22 8.92
CA LEU A 230 35.59 -31.48 10.19
C LEU A 230 35.48 -29.97 9.98
N ILE A 231 36.31 -29.36 9.12
CA ILE A 231 36.20 -27.93 8.77
C ILE A 231 34.84 -27.63 8.17
N ASN A 232 34.39 -28.44 7.22
CA ASN A 232 33.07 -28.21 6.57
C ASN A 232 31.92 -28.34 7.56
N GLU A 233 32.00 -29.27 8.51
CA GLU A 233 30.99 -29.40 9.59
C GLU A 233 30.96 -28.17 10.51
N ILE A 234 32.13 -27.66 10.91
CA ILE A 234 32.25 -26.44 11.73
C ILE A 234 31.64 -25.24 10.99
N VAL A 235 32.00 -25.06 9.71
CA VAL A 235 31.49 -23.98 8.88
C VAL A 235 29.97 -24.09 8.72
N SER A 236 29.46 -25.28 8.35
CA SER A 236 28.00 -25.50 8.16
C SER A 236 27.23 -25.22 9.44
N ASN A 237 27.75 -25.63 10.59
CA ASN A 237 27.12 -25.35 11.88
C ASN A 237 27.09 -23.82 12.17
N ALA A 238 28.23 -23.14 11.97
CA ALA A 238 28.30 -21.68 12.18
C ALA A 238 27.37 -20.91 11.27
N LEU A 239 27.29 -21.25 9.98
CA LEU A 239 26.35 -20.61 9.03
C LEU A 239 24.88 -20.85 9.44
N SER A 240 24.56 -22.05 9.94
CA SER A 240 23.24 -22.36 10.47
C SER A 240 22.90 -21.50 11.71
N GLN A 241 23.86 -21.28 12.60
CA GLN A 241 23.71 -20.44 13.79
C GLN A 241 23.55 -18.95 13.40
N LEU A 242 24.37 -18.44 12.45
CA LEU A 242 24.26 -17.07 11.95
C LEU A 242 22.86 -16.74 11.40
N ASN A 243 22.19 -17.72 10.81
CA ASN A 243 20.82 -17.51 10.30
C ASN A 243 19.78 -17.34 11.43
N LYS A 244 20.05 -17.87 12.63
CA LYS A 244 19.11 -17.87 13.76
C LYS A 244 19.29 -16.66 14.68
N VAL A 245 20.50 -16.14 14.80
CA VAL A 245 20.79 -15.02 15.71
C VAL A 245 20.25 -13.70 15.19
N THR A 246 19.99 -12.78 16.12
CA THR A 246 19.27 -11.54 15.82
C THR A 246 20.06 -10.28 16.14
N THR A 247 21.15 -10.36 16.90
CA THR A 247 21.96 -9.20 17.32
C THR A 247 23.34 -9.20 16.71
N ASN A 248 23.95 -8.02 16.58
CA ASN A 248 25.34 -7.89 16.14
C ASN A 248 26.30 -8.62 17.07
N LYS A 249 26.04 -8.56 18.38
CA LYS A 249 26.88 -9.22 19.39
C LYS A 249 26.91 -10.72 19.22
N GLU A 250 25.74 -11.36 19.05
CA GLU A 250 25.65 -12.81 18.79
C GLU A 250 26.37 -13.21 17.50
N VAL A 251 26.27 -12.37 16.45
CA VAL A 251 27.02 -12.60 15.21
C VAL A 251 28.53 -12.58 15.46
N ASP A 252 29.04 -11.60 16.20
CA ASP A 252 30.48 -11.50 16.53
C ASP A 252 30.94 -12.65 17.40
N GLU A 253 30.15 -13.12 18.36
CA GLU A 253 30.44 -14.27 19.20
C GLU A 253 30.58 -15.55 18.35
N ILE A 254 29.66 -15.82 17.42
CA ILE A 254 29.73 -16.97 16.51
C ILE A 254 30.97 -16.91 15.63
N VAL A 255 31.32 -15.74 15.07
CA VAL A 255 32.51 -15.56 14.24
C VAL A 255 33.75 -15.89 15.05
N ASN A 256 33.94 -15.29 16.23
CA ASN A 256 35.11 -15.48 17.06
C ASN A 256 35.26 -16.94 17.48
N GLU A 257 34.18 -17.55 18.01
CA GLU A 257 34.23 -18.97 18.39
C GLU A 257 34.56 -19.91 17.23
N THR A 258 34.00 -19.62 16.03
CA THR A 258 34.23 -20.44 14.85
C THR A 258 35.65 -20.32 14.36
N ILE A 259 36.18 -19.10 14.30
CA ILE A 259 37.58 -18.83 13.91
C ILE A 259 38.56 -19.52 14.89
N GLU A 260 38.29 -19.43 16.20
CA GLU A 260 39.11 -20.14 17.20
C GLU A 260 39.09 -21.67 16.98
N LYS A 261 37.89 -22.25 16.74
CA LYS A 261 37.74 -23.67 16.42
C LYS A 261 38.52 -24.06 15.17
N LEU A 262 38.38 -23.26 14.09
CA LEU A 262 39.11 -23.49 12.83
C LEU A 262 40.64 -23.46 13.03
N LYS A 263 41.15 -22.43 13.73
CA LYS A 263 42.59 -22.27 14.02
C LYS A 263 43.13 -23.37 14.93
N SER A 264 42.30 -23.98 15.76
CA SER A 264 42.69 -25.08 16.62
C SER A 264 42.90 -26.39 15.88
N ILE A 265 42.47 -26.51 14.61
CA ILE A 265 42.65 -27.72 13.81
C ILE A 265 44.09 -27.81 13.35
N GLN A 266 44.85 -28.75 13.93
CA GLN A 266 46.22 -29.04 13.57
C GLN A 266 46.38 -30.51 13.24
N ILE A 267 47.23 -30.82 12.27
CA ILE A 267 47.60 -32.19 11.94
C ILE A 267 49.02 -32.43 12.43
N ARG A 268 49.21 -33.37 13.35
CA ARG A 268 50.51 -33.85 13.82
C ARG A 268 50.53 -35.36 13.68
N GLU A 269 51.58 -35.89 13.04
CA GLU A 269 51.87 -37.33 12.95
C GLU A 269 50.62 -38.17 12.61
N ASP A 270 49.98 -37.89 11.48
CA ASP A 270 48.76 -38.61 11.04
C ASP A 270 47.52 -38.54 11.98
N LYS A 271 47.50 -37.60 12.93
CA LYS A 271 46.38 -37.36 13.82
C LYS A 271 45.82 -35.92 13.70
N ILE A 272 44.55 -35.80 13.78
CA ILE A 272 43.87 -34.47 13.87
C ILE A 272 43.80 -34.10 15.35
N LEU A 273 44.36 -32.93 15.69
CA LEU A 273 44.17 -32.30 16.99
C LEU A 273 43.18 -31.15 16.83
N SER A 274 42.11 -31.17 17.60
CA SER A 274 41.19 -30.05 17.72
C SER A 274 40.88 -29.81 19.19
N SER A 275 40.86 -28.59 19.62
CA SER A 275 40.37 -28.24 20.97
C SER A 275 38.84 -28.23 20.99
N GLN A 276 38.25 -29.40 20.96
CA GLN A 276 36.86 -29.51 21.41
C GLN A 276 36.91 -29.53 22.95
N ARG A 277 36.57 -28.43 23.57
CA ARG A 277 36.14 -28.47 24.97
C ARG A 277 34.76 -29.15 24.99
N SER A 278 34.82 -30.48 25.12
CA SER A 278 33.66 -31.24 25.57
C SER A 278 33.38 -30.84 27.01
N SER A 279 32.38 -30.07 27.24
CA SER A 279 31.72 -30.00 28.54
C SER A 279 30.88 -31.27 28.72
N THR A 280 31.59 -32.38 28.93
CA THR A 280 30.99 -33.61 29.43
C THR A 280 31.95 -34.13 30.51
N SER A 281 31.56 -33.89 31.74
CA SER A 281 32.20 -34.53 32.90
C SER A 281 31.96 -36.04 32.80
N MET A 282 32.95 -36.78 32.35
CA MET A 282 33.00 -38.21 32.54
C MET A 282 33.65 -38.51 33.89
N THR A 283 32.84 -38.88 34.83
CA THR A 283 33.26 -39.70 35.95
C THR A 283 33.27 -41.15 35.47
N GLU A 284 34.45 -41.64 35.04
CA GLU A 284 34.74 -43.05 35.06
C GLU A 284 35.03 -43.46 36.49
N LYS A 285 34.21 -44.32 37.04
CA LYS A 285 34.66 -45.27 38.08
C LYS A 285 34.16 -46.66 37.72
N SER A 286 35.21 -47.43 37.48
CA SER A 286 35.36 -48.89 37.46
C SER A 286 34.23 -49.75 38.01
N ASN A 287 34.05 -50.84 37.28
CA ASN A 287 33.38 -52.10 37.60
C ASN A 287 33.59 -52.58 39.04
N GLN A 288 32.49 -52.93 39.67
CA GLN A 288 32.34 -54.18 40.40
C GLN A 288 30.87 -54.58 40.51
N CYS A 289 30.60 -55.81 40.08
CA CYS A 289 29.38 -56.56 40.31
C CYS A 289 29.07 -56.61 41.80
N TYR A 290 27.79 -56.47 42.16
CA TYR A 290 27.07 -57.43 43.00
C TYR A 290 25.55 -57.21 42.91
N SER A 291 24.90 -58.33 42.90
CA SER A 291 23.47 -58.56 42.70
C SER A 291 22.59 -58.11 43.88
N SER A 292 21.34 -58.04 43.57
CA SER A 292 20.10 -58.38 44.34
C SER A 292 19.35 -57.26 45.06
N GLU A 293 18.13 -57.22 44.67
CA GLU A 293 16.89 -57.21 45.45
C GLU A 293 16.20 -55.90 45.85
N ASN A 294 15.03 -55.78 45.24
CA ASN A 294 13.71 -55.47 45.83
C ASN A 294 13.34 -54.09 46.37
N ASN A 295 12.24 -53.63 45.71
CA ASN A 295 11.04 -53.01 46.32
C ASN A 295 11.13 -51.61 46.95
N THR A 296 10.43 -50.67 46.45
CA THR A 296 9.04 -50.31 46.78
C THR A 296 8.70 -48.93 46.27
N ILE A 297 7.46 -48.86 45.80
CA ILE A 297 6.71 -47.68 45.44
C ILE A 297 6.56 -46.73 46.63
N LYS A 298 6.66 -45.41 46.41
CA LYS A 298 5.81 -44.41 47.10
C LYS A 298 5.90 -43.05 46.39
N SER A 299 4.79 -42.72 45.75
CA SER A 299 3.92 -41.53 45.91
C SER A 299 4.55 -40.13 45.92
N LEU A 300 4.04 -39.36 44.97
CA LEU A 300 3.95 -37.88 44.95
C LEU A 300 3.48 -37.30 46.30
N PRO A 301 3.77 -36.02 46.55
CA PRO A 301 2.65 -35.11 46.76
C PRO A 301 2.66 -33.86 45.88
N GLU A 302 1.42 -33.40 45.72
CA GLU A 302 0.97 -32.18 45.07
C GLU A 302 1.35 -30.89 45.79
N ALA A 303 1.33 -29.85 44.96
CA ALA A 303 0.75 -28.52 45.19
C ALA A 303 1.28 -27.61 46.32
N GLY A 304 1.52 -26.40 45.91
CA GLY A 304 1.61 -25.23 46.78
C GLY A 304 1.86 -23.94 46.00
N ASN A 305 0.78 -23.18 45.82
CA ASN A 305 0.74 -21.79 45.37
C ASN A 305 1.70 -20.89 46.13
N ALA A 306 2.20 -19.86 45.47
CA ALA A 306 2.06 -18.46 45.90
C ALA A 306 2.70 -17.46 44.93
N ASP A 307 1.87 -16.57 44.50
CA ASP A 307 2.06 -15.21 44.03
C ASP A 307 3.42 -14.54 44.29
N LYS A 308 3.93 -13.87 43.24
CA LYS A 308 4.26 -12.42 43.31
C LYS A 308 4.47 -11.80 41.95
N SER A 309 3.56 -10.93 41.64
CA SER A 309 3.54 -9.90 40.63
C SER A 309 4.81 -9.07 40.51
N LEU A 310 5.17 -8.62 39.23
CA LEU A 310 5.48 -7.25 38.90
C LEU A 310 6.17 -7.11 37.55
N PRO A 311 6.21 -5.91 36.96
CA PRO A 311 5.16 -5.36 36.14
C PRO A 311 5.57 -5.30 34.64
N LEU A 312 4.59 -5.49 33.83
CA LEU A 312 4.66 -5.35 32.37
C LEU A 312 4.76 -3.86 32.01
N ALA A 313 5.89 -3.43 31.49
CA ALA A 313 5.98 -2.15 30.78
C ALA A 313 5.44 -2.38 29.36
N GLY A 314 4.35 -1.71 29.07
CA GLY A 314 3.58 -1.88 27.85
C GLY A 314 4.33 -1.49 26.57
N VAL A 315 4.23 -2.37 25.59
CA VAL A 315 4.38 -2.03 24.20
C VAL A 315 3.03 -2.20 23.54
N THR A 316 2.36 -1.09 23.28
CA THR A 316 1.14 -1.03 22.49
C THR A 316 1.44 -1.39 21.05
N LEU A 317 1.06 -2.60 20.68
CA LEU A 317 0.90 -3.02 19.29
C LEU A 317 -0.35 -2.35 18.74
N ILE A 318 -0.19 -1.40 17.84
CA ILE A 318 -1.26 -0.92 16.98
C ILE A 318 -1.47 -1.98 15.90
N SER A 319 -2.48 -2.79 16.10
CA SER A 319 -2.95 -3.77 15.13
C SER A 319 -3.62 -3.06 13.95
N GLY A 320 -3.13 -3.40 12.76
CA GLY A 320 -3.56 -2.87 11.49
C GLY A 320 -5.01 -3.18 11.14
N LEU A 321 -5.59 -2.25 10.44
CA LEU A 321 -6.86 -2.39 9.75
C LEU A 321 -6.79 -3.51 8.70
N ALA A 322 -7.67 -4.49 8.87
CA ALA A 322 -7.98 -5.46 7.83
C ALA A 322 -8.84 -4.80 6.75
N ILE A 323 -8.28 -4.56 5.58
CA ILE A 323 -9.03 -4.17 4.40
C ILE A 323 -9.58 -5.44 3.78
N MET A 324 -10.90 -5.66 3.94
CA MET A 324 -11.64 -6.70 3.22
C MET A 324 -11.74 -6.31 1.74
N SER A 325 -10.98 -6.97 0.91
CA SER A 325 -11.13 -6.93 -0.54
C SER A 325 -12.30 -7.83 -0.95
N SER A 326 -13.43 -7.23 -1.29
CA SER A 326 -14.58 -7.91 -1.89
C SER A 326 -14.27 -8.25 -3.35
N ARG A 327 -13.93 -9.50 -3.61
CA ARG A 327 -13.90 -10.05 -4.97
C ARG A 327 -15.32 -10.13 -5.52
N LYS A 328 -15.70 -9.26 -6.43
CA LYS A 328 -16.87 -9.41 -7.31
C LYS A 328 -16.62 -10.58 -8.27
N LYS A 329 -17.36 -11.68 -8.10
CA LYS A 329 -17.48 -12.75 -9.08
C LYS A 329 -18.19 -12.21 -10.33
N LYS A 330 -17.51 -12.18 -11.47
CA LYS A 330 -18.12 -12.07 -12.80
C LYS A 330 -18.93 -13.36 -13.05
N LYS A 331 -20.23 -13.22 -13.23
CA LYS A 331 -21.10 -14.25 -13.79
C LYS A 331 -20.98 -14.18 -15.32
N ASP A 332 -20.40 -15.19 -15.91
CA ASP A 332 -20.49 -15.41 -17.35
C ASP A 332 -21.93 -15.79 -17.70
N LYS A 333 -22.59 -14.95 -18.49
CA LYS A 333 -23.82 -15.31 -19.20
C LYS A 333 -23.40 -16.00 -20.47
N LYS A 334 -23.66 -17.32 -20.53
CA LYS A 334 -23.80 -18.07 -21.78
C LYS A 334 -24.99 -17.48 -22.54
N VAL A 335 -24.73 -17.09 -23.78
CA VAL A 335 -25.74 -16.88 -24.82
C VAL A 335 -25.75 -18.16 -25.62
N ASN A 336 -26.88 -18.84 -25.60
CA ASN A 336 -27.27 -19.84 -26.61
C ASN A 336 -28.19 -19.14 -27.60
N ASP A 337 -27.94 -19.45 -28.86
CA ASP A 337 -28.72 -19.26 -30.09
C ASP A 337 -28.86 -17.83 -30.61
#